data_64dd51922945f55b09909a7686421b61
#
_entry.id   64dd51922945f55b09909a7686421b61
#
_cell.length_a   1.000
_cell.length_b   1.000
_cell.length_c   1.000
_cell.angle_alpha   90.00
_cell.angle_beta   90.00
_cell.angle_gamma   90.00
#
_symmetry.space_group_name_H-M   'P 1'
#
loop_
_entity.id
_entity.type
_entity.pdbx_description
1 polymer ?
#
loop_
_entity_poly.entity_id
_entity_poly.type
_entity_poly.pdbx_seq_one_letter_code
_entity_poly.pdbx_strand_id
1 'polypeptide(L)'
;GKTPPCTEAILEQKIKKVVIGSRDPNPKVAGKGAKILRDAGVAVVEDFMRDKCDELNPIFFHYITTKTPYVVMKYAMTLDGKIATKTGASKWITQEAARREGQYMRHRYMGIMVGIGTVLADDPMLNVRVEGLKSPVRIICDSKLRIPLDSQIVKSAREYRTIVAYADLENVEKKKEILQTMGVETVFCPDMKKHVNLKHLMEYLGKENIDSILLEGGGTLNDSALRAGVVQEVQAFIAPKIFGGAGSRTPVDG
;
A
#
# COMPACT_ATOMS: atom_id res chain seq x y z
N GLY A 1 -14.14 13.78 -19.00
CA GLY A 1 -12.87 13.90 -18.27
C GLY A 1 -12.63 15.32 -17.79
N LYS A 2 -11.73 15.53 -16.86
CA LYS A 2 -11.39 16.87 -16.34
C LYS A 2 -10.54 17.70 -17.33
N THR A 3 -9.96 17.06 -18.34
CA THR A 3 -9.14 17.66 -19.41
C THR A 3 -9.66 17.19 -20.76
N PRO A 4 -9.48 18.00 -21.85
CA PRO A 4 -9.79 17.57 -23.21
C PRO A 4 -9.07 16.26 -23.57
N PRO A 5 -9.65 15.43 -24.44
CA PRO A 5 -9.01 14.19 -24.88
C PRO A 5 -7.68 14.46 -25.58
N CYS A 6 -6.65 13.68 -25.29
CA CYS A 6 -5.35 13.78 -25.99
C CYS A 6 -5.48 13.67 -27.52
N THR A 7 -6.50 12.97 -28.01
CA THR A 7 -6.80 12.84 -29.44
C THR A 7 -7.07 14.18 -30.11
N GLU A 8 -7.77 15.10 -29.44
CA GLU A 8 -8.02 16.45 -29.95
C GLU A 8 -6.71 17.20 -30.18
N ALA A 9 -5.86 17.26 -29.15
CA ALA A 9 -4.56 17.93 -29.26
C ALA A 9 -3.65 17.31 -30.34
N ILE A 10 -3.68 15.99 -30.52
CA ILE A 10 -2.94 15.28 -31.56
C ILE A 10 -3.42 15.72 -32.97
N LEU A 11 -4.73 15.83 -33.16
CA LEU A 11 -5.33 16.22 -34.42
C LEU A 11 -5.08 17.72 -34.73
N GLU A 12 -5.23 18.59 -33.74
CA GLU A 12 -4.95 20.03 -33.85
C GLU A 12 -3.50 20.30 -34.25
N GLN A 13 -2.55 19.53 -33.68
CA GLN A 13 -1.12 19.64 -34.01
C GLN A 13 -0.74 18.92 -35.32
N LYS A 14 -1.72 18.33 -36.02
CA LYS A 14 -1.53 17.61 -37.30
C LYS A 14 -0.44 16.53 -37.25
N ILE A 15 -0.38 15.81 -36.12
CA ILE A 15 0.58 14.71 -35.96
C ILE A 15 0.21 13.58 -36.90
N LYS A 16 1.17 13.14 -37.70
CA LYS A 16 0.94 12.14 -38.78
C LYS A 16 1.03 10.69 -38.29
N LYS A 17 1.76 10.44 -37.17
CA LYS A 17 1.98 9.09 -36.64
C LYS A 17 2.00 9.11 -35.11
N VAL A 18 1.29 8.18 -34.51
CA VAL A 18 1.25 7.96 -33.05
C VAL A 18 1.66 6.54 -32.74
N VAL A 19 2.53 6.36 -31.75
CA VAL A 19 2.94 5.06 -31.22
C VAL A 19 2.44 4.94 -29.78
N ILE A 20 1.66 3.91 -29.49
CA ILE A 20 1.05 3.63 -28.19
C ILE A 20 1.74 2.41 -27.59
N GLY A 21 2.36 2.58 -26.45
CA GLY A 21 3.03 1.49 -25.73
C GLY A 21 2.01 0.56 -25.06
N SER A 22 1.23 1.09 -24.13
CA SER A 22 0.22 0.35 -23.40
C SER A 22 -1.19 0.73 -23.82
N ARG A 23 -2.08 -0.24 -23.95
CA ARG A 23 -3.52 0.04 -24.05
C ARG A 23 -4.08 0.31 -22.66
N ASP A 24 -5.00 1.28 -22.57
CA ASP A 24 -5.77 1.46 -21.35
C ASP A 24 -6.64 0.21 -21.10
N PRO A 25 -6.47 -0.51 -19.98
CA PRO A 25 -7.25 -1.71 -19.68
C PRO A 25 -8.70 -1.40 -19.29
N ASN A 26 -9.05 -0.12 -19.09
CA ASN A 26 -10.41 0.29 -18.76
C ASN A 26 -11.35 0.10 -19.96
N PRO A 27 -12.37 -0.79 -19.88
CA PRO A 27 -13.29 -1.05 -21.01
C PRO A 27 -14.02 0.20 -21.53
N LYS A 28 -14.15 1.23 -20.66
CA LYS A 28 -14.80 2.49 -21.04
C LYS A 28 -13.96 3.34 -22.00
N VAL A 29 -12.65 3.14 -22.04
CA VAL A 29 -11.67 3.96 -22.78
C VAL A 29 -10.94 3.13 -23.83
N ALA A 30 -10.73 1.84 -23.58
CA ALA A 30 -9.92 0.93 -24.37
C ALA A 30 -10.15 1.06 -25.90
N GLY A 31 -9.10 1.39 -26.64
CA GLY A 31 -9.08 1.46 -28.09
C GLY A 31 -9.83 2.63 -28.74
N LYS A 32 -10.66 3.38 -28.02
CA LYS A 32 -11.47 4.48 -28.59
C LYS A 32 -10.59 5.60 -29.15
N GLY A 33 -9.55 6.01 -28.42
CA GLY A 33 -8.62 7.05 -28.87
C GLY A 33 -7.87 6.63 -30.13
N ALA A 34 -7.37 5.40 -30.17
CA ALA A 34 -6.69 4.85 -31.35
C ALA A 34 -7.60 4.80 -32.58
N LYS A 35 -8.87 4.43 -32.39
CA LYS A 35 -9.87 4.43 -33.47
C LYS A 35 -10.13 5.83 -34.02
N ILE A 36 -10.36 6.83 -33.14
CA ILE A 36 -10.58 8.23 -33.54
C ILE A 36 -9.42 8.75 -34.38
N LEU A 37 -8.18 8.46 -33.94
CA LEU A 37 -6.98 8.90 -34.68
C LEU A 37 -6.86 8.23 -36.05
N ARG A 38 -7.15 6.92 -36.16
CA ARG A 38 -7.14 6.21 -37.45
C ARG A 38 -8.20 6.74 -38.41
N ASP A 39 -9.43 6.95 -37.90
CA ASP A 39 -10.54 7.48 -38.69
C ASP A 39 -10.24 8.89 -39.24
N ALA A 40 -9.39 9.65 -38.52
CA ALA A 40 -8.89 10.97 -38.94
C ALA A 40 -7.61 10.90 -39.81
N GLY A 41 -7.16 9.73 -40.24
CA GLY A 41 -6.02 9.57 -41.15
C GLY A 41 -4.63 9.56 -40.47
N VAL A 42 -4.57 9.49 -39.14
CA VAL A 42 -3.31 9.37 -38.38
C VAL A 42 -2.84 7.91 -38.38
N ALA A 43 -1.58 7.66 -38.71
CA ALA A 43 -0.97 6.33 -38.61
C ALA A 43 -0.81 5.96 -37.11
N VAL A 44 -1.45 4.87 -36.65
CA VAL A 44 -1.41 4.45 -35.24
C VAL A 44 -0.79 3.06 -35.14
N VAL A 45 0.29 2.97 -34.36
CA VAL A 45 0.91 1.70 -33.92
C VAL A 45 0.54 1.47 -32.48
N GLU A 46 -0.08 0.33 -32.16
CA GLU A 46 -0.47 -0.04 -30.78
C GLU A 46 0.41 -1.17 -30.26
N ASP A 47 0.45 -1.30 -28.93
CA ASP A 47 1.17 -2.33 -28.16
C ASP A 47 2.69 -2.35 -28.42
N PHE A 48 3.27 -1.20 -28.76
CA PHE A 48 4.71 -1.11 -28.96
C PHE A 48 5.45 -1.26 -27.62
N MET A 49 6.21 -2.35 -27.48
CA MET A 49 6.88 -2.71 -26.22
C MET A 49 5.94 -2.75 -25.02
N ARG A 50 4.72 -3.29 -25.20
CA ARG A 50 3.64 -3.25 -24.24
C ARG A 50 4.07 -3.67 -22.83
N ASP A 51 4.72 -4.83 -22.68
CA ASP A 51 5.12 -5.35 -21.36
C ASP A 51 6.00 -4.36 -20.60
N LYS A 52 6.99 -3.76 -21.29
CA LYS A 52 7.87 -2.75 -20.69
C LYS A 52 7.13 -1.44 -20.35
N CYS A 53 6.14 -1.09 -21.15
CA CYS A 53 5.33 0.11 -20.89
C CYS A 53 4.35 -0.11 -19.74
N ASP A 54 3.78 -1.30 -19.61
CA ASP A 54 2.91 -1.67 -18.48
C ASP A 54 3.68 -1.65 -17.16
N GLU A 55 4.96 -2.09 -17.15
CA GLU A 55 5.85 -2.04 -15.99
C GLU A 55 6.13 -0.62 -15.46
N LEU A 56 5.93 0.42 -16.27
CA LEU A 56 6.11 1.82 -15.82
C LEU A 56 4.98 2.29 -14.89
N ASN A 57 3.80 1.66 -14.94
CA ASN A 57 2.62 2.06 -14.17
C ASN A 57 1.92 0.86 -13.50
N PRO A 58 2.63 0.02 -12.72
CA PRO A 58 2.09 -1.23 -12.19
C PRO A 58 0.89 -1.00 -11.25
N ILE A 59 0.90 0.08 -10.48
CA ILE A 59 -0.20 0.46 -9.59
C ILE A 59 -1.48 0.70 -10.40
N PHE A 60 -1.40 1.51 -11.46
CA PHE A 60 -2.56 1.81 -12.31
C PHE A 60 -3.13 0.55 -12.95
N PHE A 61 -2.28 -0.26 -13.59
CA PHE A 61 -2.72 -1.48 -14.27
C PHE A 61 -3.34 -2.48 -13.31
N HIS A 62 -2.73 -2.68 -12.14
CA HIS A 62 -3.30 -3.54 -11.12
C HIS A 62 -4.66 -3.03 -10.63
N TYR A 63 -4.72 -1.78 -10.18
CA TYR A 63 -5.93 -1.23 -9.59
C TYR A 63 -7.10 -1.14 -10.58
N ILE A 64 -6.85 -0.74 -11.83
CA ILE A 64 -7.91 -0.61 -12.82
C ILE A 64 -8.51 -1.97 -13.22
N THR A 65 -7.72 -3.04 -13.18
CA THR A 65 -8.14 -4.40 -13.54
C THR A 65 -8.75 -5.16 -12.38
N THR A 66 -8.17 -5.06 -11.17
CA THR A 66 -8.60 -5.85 -10.00
C THR A 66 -9.55 -5.12 -9.07
N LYS A 67 -9.53 -3.78 -9.09
CA LYS A 67 -10.21 -2.91 -8.12
C LYS A 67 -9.74 -3.11 -6.68
N THR A 68 -8.53 -3.64 -6.50
CA THR A 68 -7.85 -3.77 -5.20
C THR A 68 -6.53 -3.01 -5.23
N PRO A 69 -6.01 -2.56 -4.08
CA PRO A 69 -4.72 -1.88 -4.01
C PRO A 69 -3.56 -2.75 -4.50
N TYR A 70 -2.58 -2.14 -5.14
CA TYR A 70 -1.25 -2.72 -5.37
C TYR A 70 -0.46 -2.69 -4.07
N VAL A 71 -0.12 -3.84 -3.51
CA VAL A 71 0.56 -3.95 -2.22
C VAL A 71 2.05 -4.19 -2.41
N VAL A 72 2.86 -3.25 -1.90
CA VAL A 72 4.31 -3.39 -1.81
C VAL A 72 4.69 -3.70 -0.38
N MET A 73 5.21 -4.90 -0.13
CA MET A 73 5.76 -5.29 1.16
C MET A 73 7.18 -4.77 1.30
N LYS A 74 7.40 -3.91 2.28
CA LYS A 74 8.72 -3.35 2.56
C LYS A 74 9.22 -3.74 3.95
N TYR A 75 10.43 -4.23 4.02
CA TYR A 75 11.11 -4.45 5.31
C TYR A 75 12.59 -4.09 5.24
N ALA A 76 13.17 -3.84 6.39
CA ALA A 76 14.62 -3.67 6.55
C ALA A 76 15.14 -4.82 7.42
N MET A 77 16.16 -5.52 6.95
CA MET A 77 16.75 -6.66 7.66
C MET A 77 18.28 -6.61 7.66
N THR A 78 18.87 -7.35 8.57
CA THR A 78 20.32 -7.65 8.56
C THR A 78 20.66 -8.64 7.44
N LEU A 79 21.95 -8.83 7.16
CA LEU A 79 22.43 -9.76 6.15
C LEU A 79 22.02 -11.23 6.46
N ASP A 80 21.87 -11.55 7.75
CA ASP A 80 21.37 -12.84 8.23
C ASP A 80 19.84 -12.90 8.42
N GLY A 81 19.10 -11.97 7.79
CA GLY A 81 17.64 -12.02 7.71
C GLY A 81 16.91 -11.66 9.01
N LYS A 82 17.43 -10.78 9.85
CA LYS A 82 16.80 -10.39 11.12
C LYS A 82 16.28 -8.96 11.09
N ILE A 83 15.07 -8.75 11.63
CA ILE A 83 14.44 -7.42 11.78
C ILE A 83 14.53 -6.88 13.21
N ALA A 84 14.91 -7.72 14.16
CA ALA A 84 15.18 -7.35 15.54
C ALA A 84 16.08 -8.39 16.20
N THR A 85 16.77 -8.00 17.27
CA THR A 85 17.49 -8.94 18.14
C THR A 85 16.51 -9.82 18.94
N LYS A 86 17.02 -10.84 19.63
CA LYS A 86 16.23 -11.67 20.56
C LYS A 86 15.52 -10.84 21.64
N THR A 87 16.11 -9.73 22.07
CA THR A 87 15.55 -8.80 23.07
C THR A 87 14.55 -7.79 22.48
N GLY A 88 14.32 -7.81 21.17
CA GLY A 88 13.42 -6.90 20.47
C GLY A 88 14.06 -5.59 20.01
N ALA A 89 15.36 -5.39 20.24
CA ALA A 89 16.04 -4.18 19.74
C ALA A 89 16.12 -4.21 18.21
N SER A 90 15.54 -3.18 17.56
CA SER A 90 15.44 -3.05 16.08
C SER A 90 16.04 -1.74 15.55
N LYS A 91 16.37 -0.79 16.41
CA LYS A 91 16.85 0.56 16.03
C LYS A 91 18.38 0.64 16.17
N TRP A 92 19.15 0.93 15.11
CA TRP A 92 18.74 1.09 13.71
C TRP A 92 19.37 -0.01 12.87
N ILE A 93 18.57 -0.74 12.11
CA ILE A 93 19.09 -1.79 11.20
C ILE A 93 19.81 -1.12 10.02
N THR A 94 19.11 -0.23 9.32
CA THR A 94 19.60 0.47 8.14
C THR A 94 20.09 1.89 8.48
N GLN A 95 20.92 2.44 7.60
CA GLN A 95 21.46 3.80 7.70
C GLN A 95 20.42 4.86 7.31
N GLU A 96 20.78 6.13 7.47
CA GLU A 96 19.90 7.28 7.26
C GLU A 96 19.34 7.35 5.84
N ALA A 97 20.17 7.10 4.82
CA ALA A 97 19.75 7.12 3.43
C ALA A 97 18.57 6.14 3.17
N ALA A 98 18.65 4.91 3.68
CA ALA A 98 17.58 3.94 3.55
C ALA A 98 16.31 4.33 4.34
N ARG A 99 16.47 4.99 5.50
CA ARG A 99 15.34 5.53 6.26
C ARG A 99 14.68 6.71 5.55
N ARG A 100 15.46 7.55 4.87
CA ARG A 100 14.95 8.64 4.03
C ARG A 100 14.17 8.09 2.84
N GLU A 101 14.68 7.06 2.18
CA GLU A 101 13.94 6.36 1.10
C GLU A 101 12.60 5.83 1.60
N GLY A 102 12.54 5.25 2.81
CA GLY A 102 11.30 4.85 3.44
C GLY A 102 10.27 5.99 3.59
N GLN A 103 10.70 7.25 3.78
CA GLN A 103 9.79 8.40 3.81
C GLN A 103 9.23 8.73 2.41
N TYR A 104 10.06 8.63 1.36
CA TYR A 104 9.60 8.80 -0.03
C TYR A 104 8.65 7.68 -0.45
N MET A 105 8.90 6.45 -0.03
CA MET A 105 7.97 5.34 -0.23
C MET A 105 6.61 5.62 0.42
N ARG A 106 6.58 6.10 1.67
CA ARG A 106 5.33 6.48 2.35
C ARG A 106 4.57 7.59 1.61
N HIS A 107 5.28 8.50 0.97
CA HIS A 107 4.66 9.54 0.13
C HIS A 107 4.11 8.98 -1.18
N ARG A 108 4.79 7.99 -1.76
CA ARG A 108 4.46 7.40 -3.07
C ARG A 108 3.16 6.59 -3.04
N TYR A 109 2.91 5.85 -1.96
CA TYR A 109 1.75 4.97 -1.84
C TYR A 109 0.60 5.65 -1.10
N MET A 110 -0.65 5.38 -1.52
CA MET A 110 -1.82 6.01 -0.91
C MET A 110 -2.10 5.53 0.50
N GLY A 111 -1.76 4.28 0.84
CA GLY A 111 -1.92 3.70 2.18
C GLY A 111 -0.62 3.17 2.75
N ILE A 112 -0.51 3.17 4.09
CA ILE A 112 0.51 2.43 4.84
C ILE A 112 -0.19 1.43 5.76
N MET A 113 0.21 0.17 5.74
CA MET A 113 -0.41 -0.89 6.51
C MET A 113 0.58 -1.54 7.47
N VAL A 114 0.15 -1.69 8.74
CA VAL A 114 0.90 -2.38 9.79
C VAL A 114 -0.01 -3.28 10.62
N GLY A 115 0.57 -4.27 11.28
CA GLY A 115 -0.13 -5.04 12.32
C GLY A 115 -0.13 -4.33 13.67
N ILE A 116 -1.10 -4.66 14.51
CA ILE A 116 -1.22 -4.11 15.87
C ILE A 116 0.05 -4.33 16.71
N GLY A 117 0.78 -5.42 16.49
CA GLY A 117 2.05 -5.67 17.17
C GLY A 117 3.09 -4.56 16.98
N THR A 118 3.15 -3.95 15.81
CA THR A 118 4.02 -2.81 15.51
C THR A 118 3.58 -1.56 16.29
N VAL A 119 2.27 -1.32 16.39
CA VAL A 119 1.74 -0.18 17.14
C VAL A 119 2.04 -0.32 18.64
N LEU A 120 1.83 -1.53 19.20
CA LEU A 120 2.10 -1.80 20.61
C LEU A 120 3.59 -1.75 20.98
N ALA A 121 4.48 -2.08 20.04
CA ALA A 121 5.92 -2.10 20.30
C ALA A 121 6.58 -0.73 20.13
N ASP A 122 6.17 0.05 19.14
CA ASP A 122 6.91 1.24 18.68
C ASP A 122 6.11 2.56 18.82
N ASP A 123 4.81 2.51 19.08
CA ASP A 123 3.88 3.65 19.06
C ASP A 123 4.17 4.63 17.90
N PRO A 124 4.17 4.16 16.65
CA PRO A 124 4.62 4.95 15.51
C PRO A 124 3.55 5.93 15.05
N MET A 125 3.96 7.07 14.48
CA MET A 125 3.05 8.01 13.80
C MET A 125 2.62 7.52 12.41
N LEU A 126 3.42 6.72 11.72
CA LEU A 126 3.21 6.25 10.36
C LEU A 126 2.96 7.37 9.32
N ASN A 127 3.44 8.56 9.59
CA ASN A 127 3.36 9.71 8.71
C ASN A 127 4.65 9.91 7.90
N VAL A 128 4.62 10.83 6.95
CA VAL A 128 5.80 11.34 6.26
C VAL A 128 6.34 12.53 7.04
N ARG A 129 7.66 12.55 7.27
CA ARG A 129 8.38 13.59 8.03
C ARG A 129 9.26 14.47 7.14
N VAL A 130 9.03 14.44 5.84
CA VAL A 130 9.69 15.30 4.86
C VAL A 130 8.72 16.41 4.50
N GLU A 131 9.16 17.65 4.65
CA GLU A 131 8.35 18.84 4.38
C GLU A 131 7.83 18.86 2.94
N GLY A 132 6.59 19.30 2.75
CA GLY A 132 5.92 19.39 1.45
C GLY A 132 5.40 18.05 0.89
N LEU A 133 5.69 16.91 1.54
CA LEU A 133 5.20 15.61 1.09
C LEU A 133 3.94 15.17 1.85
N LYS A 134 3.05 14.46 1.15
CA LYS A 134 1.79 13.98 1.72
C LYS A 134 1.97 12.68 2.48
N SER A 135 1.32 12.56 3.62
CA SER A 135 1.22 11.32 4.38
C SER A 135 0.15 10.39 3.82
N PRO A 136 0.37 9.06 3.87
CA PRO A 136 -0.60 8.06 3.43
C PRO A 136 -1.75 7.88 4.42
N VAL A 137 -2.83 7.24 3.99
CA VAL A 137 -3.87 6.69 4.87
C VAL A 137 -3.25 5.58 5.72
N ARG A 138 -3.44 5.64 7.04
CA ARG A 138 -2.90 4.64 7.97
C ARG A 138 -3.89 3.50 8.16
N ILE A 139 -3.44 2.28 7.96
CA ILE A 139 -4.24 1.06 8.01
C ILE A 139 -3.64 0.12 9.05
N ILE A 140 -4.38 -0.19 10.10
CA ILE A 140 -3.93 -1.05 11.19
C ILE A 140 -4.75 -2.34 11.20
N CYS A 141 -4.08 -3.49 11.04
CA CYS A 141 -4.69 -4.80 11.20
C CYS A 141 -4.68 -5.19 12.68
N ASP A 142 -5.84 -5.13 13.34
CA ASP A 142 -6.01 -5.39 14.77
C ASP A 142 -7.26 -6.22 15.05
N SER A 143 -7.16 -7.52 14.88
CA SER A 143 -8.31 -8.44 14.96
C SER A 143 -9.20 -8.26 16.21
N LYS A 144 -8.63 -7.82 17.34
CA LYS A 144 -9.33 -7.69 18.64
C LYS A 144 -9.45 -6.24 19.13
N LEU A 145 -9.22 -5.25 18.28
CA LEU A 145 -9.20 -3.82 18.66
C LEU A 145 -8.35 -3.54 19.92
N ARG A 146 -7.12 -4.09 19.98
CA ARG A 146 -6.20 -3.88 21.10
C ARG A 146 -5.50 -2.53 21.08
N ILE A 147 -5.61 -1.77 19.98
CA ILE A 147 -4.94 -0.48 19.80
C ILE A 147 -5.18 0.44 21.01
N PRO A 148 -4.12 1.00 21.64
CA PRO A 148 -4.29 1.90 22.78
C PRO A 148 -4.96 3.20 22.33
N LEU A 149 -5.93 3.68 23.13
CA LEU A 149 -6.62 4.95 22.85
C LEU A 149 -5.70 6.17 22.95
N ASP A 150 -4.64 6.05 23.74
CA ASP A 150 -3.60 7.07 23.93
C ASP A 150 -2.42 6.97 22.96
N SER A 151 -2.42 6.01 22.01
CA SER A 151 -1.39 5.88 20.99
C SER A 151 -1.33 7.11 20.08
N GLN A 152 -0.15 7.41 19.54
CA GLN A 152 0.07 8.53 18.62
C GLN A 152 -0.84 8.45 17.39
N ILE A 153 -1.06 7.24 16.87
CA ILE A 153 -1.95 6.98 15.73
C ILE A 153 -3.38 7.44 16.05
N VAL A 154 -3.92 7.07 17.20
CA VAL A 154 -5.29 7.41 17.59
C VAL A 154 -5.43 8.89 17.89
N LYS A 155 -4.51 9.47 18.67
CA LYS A 155 -4.51 10.91 19.00
C LYS A 155 -4.48 11.82 17.77
N SER A 156 -3.81 11.40 16.71
CA SER A 156 -3.66 12.16 15.47
C SER A 156 -4.63 11.72 14.35
N ALA A 157 -5.66 10.93 14.65
CA ALA A 157 -6.55 10.38 13.64
C ALA A 157 -7.39 11.43 12.90
N ARG A 158 -7.64 12.59 13.51
CA ARG A 158 -8.33 13.72 12.86
C ARG A 158 -7.44 14.46 11.86
N GLU A 159 -6.12 14.38 12.02
CA GLU A 159 -5.14 14.99 11.10
C GLU A 159 -4.77 14.02 9.98
N TYR A 160 -4.58 12.74 10.31
CA TYR A 160 -4.20 11.69 9.38
C TYR A 160 -5.27 10.61 9.32
N ARG A 161 -5.94 10.46 8.18
CA ARG A 161 -6.95 9.42 7.98
C ARG A 161 -6.44 8.06 8.48
N THR A 162 -7.20 7.42 9.35
CA THR A 162 -6.80 6.19 10.03
C THR A 162 -7.92 5.17 9.99
N ILE A 163 -7.61 3.99 9.48
CA ILE A 163 -8.52 2.85 9.39
C ILE A 163 -7.99 1.72 10.26
N VAL A 164 -8.80 1.19 11.16
CA VAL A 164 -8.50 0.00 11.95
C VAL A 164 -9.40 -1.13 11.51
N ALA A 165 -8.79 -2.17 10.90
CA ALA A 165 -9.49 -3.39 10.51
C ALA A 165 -9.52 -4.37 11.69
N TYR A 166 -10.71 -4.88 12.01
CA TYR A 166 -10.92 -5.83 13.12
C TYR A 166 -11.78 -7.02 12.70
N ALA A 167 -11.79 -8.08 13.50
CA ALA A 167 -12.40 -9.36 13.14
C ALA A 167 -13.18 -10.03 14.28
N ASP A 168 -12.97 -9.60 15.52
CA ASP A 168 -13.66 -10.14 16.69
C ASP A 168 -14.69 -9.14 17.19
N LEU A 169 -15.91 -9.60 17.47
CA LEU A 169 -17.01 -8.78 17.97
C LEU A 169 -17.13 -8.83 19.52
N GLU A 170 -16.31 -9.65 20.18
CA GLU A 170 -16.39 -9.77 21.62
C GLU A 170 -15.88 -8.52 22.33
N ASN A 171 -16.75 -7.86 23.10
CA ASN A 171 -16.43 -6.70 23.94
C ASN A 171 -15.82 -5.48 23.21
N VAL A 172 -16.05 -5.33 21.90
CA VAL A 172 -15.42 -4.27 21.10
C VAL A 172 -16.30 -3.02 20.91
N GLU A 173 -17.62 -3.10 21.09
CA GLU A 173 -18.56 -2.01 20.75
C GLU A 173 -18.21 -0.69 21.44
N LYS A 174 -18.04 -0.70 22.76
CA LYS A 174 -17.65 0.52 23.51
C LYS A 174 -16.34 1.13 23.01
N LYS A 175 -15.34 0.30 22.73
CA LYS A 175 -14.04 0.77 22.25
C LYS A 175 -14.12 1.30 20.82
N LYS A 176 -14.90 0.65 19.97
CA LYS A 176 -15.19 1.08 18.61
C LYS A 176 -15.84 2.47 18.60
N GLU A 177 -16.88 2.69 19.42
CA GLU A 177 -17.51 4.00 19.58
C GLU A 177 -16.50 5.08 19.98
N ILE A 178 -15.65 4.80 20.98
CA ILE A 178 -14.61 5.73 21.41
C ILE A 178 -13.64 6.04 20.26
N LEU A 179 -13.15 5.02 19.56
CA LEU A 179 -12.25 5.20 18.41
C LEU A 179 -12.87 6.06 17.32
N GLN A 180 -14.15 5.83 17.01
CA GLN A 180 -14.89 6.63 16.03
C GLN A 180 -15.05 8.09 16.47
N THR A 181 -15.33 8.37 17.74
CA THR A 181 -15.38 9.74 18.26
C THR A 181 -14.01 10.43 18.20
N MET A 182 -12.92 9.69 18.24
CA MET A 182 -11.55 10.20 18.07
C MET A 182 -11.14 10.38 16.60
N GLY A 183 -12.00 10.02 15.64
CA GLY A 183 -11.75 10.18 14.21
C GLY A 183 -11.12 8.95 13.53
N VAL A 184 -11.10 7.81 14.20
CA VAL A 184 -10.63 6.53 13.64
C VAL A 184 -11.79 5.84 12.91
N GLU A 185 -11.60 5.47 11.66
CA GLU A 185 -12.52 4.60 10.93
C GLU A 185 -12.29 3.14 11.35
N THR A 186 -13.36 2.40 11.59
CA THR A 186 -13.26 0.99 11.96
C THR A 186 -13.97 0.11 10.94
N VAL A 187 -13.32 -0.96 10.49
CA VAL A 187 -13.82 -1.85 9.44
C VAL A 187 -13.83 -3.29 9.94
N PHE A 188 -14.99 -3.92 9.90
CA PHE A 188 -15.15 -5.32 10.28
C PHE A 188 -14.85 -6.24 9.09
N CYS A 189 -13.76 -6.98 9.18
CA CYS A 189 -13.26 -7.87 8.12
C CYS A 189 -12.83 -9.23 8.68
N PRO A 190 -13.75 -10.09 9.16
CA PRO A 190 -13.38 -11.36 9.78
C PRO A 190 -13.02 -12.43 8.74
N ASP A 191 -12.09 -13.31 9.11
CA ASP A 191 -11.99 -14.67 8.57
C ASP A 191 -12.70 -15.68 9.49
N MET A 192 -12.64 -16.96 9.15
CA MET A 192 -13.25 -18.05 9.95
C MET A 192 -12.59 -18.25 11.32
N LYS A 193 -11.38 -17.73 11.55
CA LYS A 193 -10.60 -17.83 12.78
C LYS A 193 -10.63 -16.55 13.60
N LYS A 194 -11.53 -15.62 13.28
CA LYS A 194 -11.59 -14.28 13.88
C LYS A 194 -10.29 -13.45 13.70
N HIS A 195 -9.57 -13.67 12.61
CA HIS A 195 -8.48 -12.79 12.17
C HIS A 195 -8.96 -11.86 11.07
N VAL A 196 -8.24 -10.77 10.84
CA VAL A 196 -8.53 -9.86 9.72
C VAL A 196 -8.35 -10.58 8.39
N ASN A 197 -9.42 -10.70 7.63
CA ASN A 197 -9.40 -11.22 6.26
C ASN A 197 -8.79 -10.17 5.33
N LEU A 198 -7.54 -10.38 4.94
CA LEU A 198 -6.80 -9.41 4.13
C LEU A 198 -7.37 -9.24 2.72
N LYS A 199 -7.94 -10.28 2.10
CA LYS A 199 -8.60 -10.15 0.78
C LYS A 199 -9.81 -9.22 0.87
N HIS A 200 -10.67 -9.45 1.85
CA HIS A 200 -11.83 -8.59 2.08
C HIS A 200 -11.42 -7.15 2.43
N LEU A 201 -10.33 -6.99 3.20
CA LEU A 201 -9.78 -5.66 3.49
C LEU A 201 -9.29 -4.97 2.20
N MET A 202 -8.60 -5.67 1.29
CA MET A 202 -8.18 -5.09 0.00
C MET A 202 -9.37 -4.67 -0.86
N GLU A 203 -10.43 -5.47 -0.91
CA GLU A 203 -11.67 -5.11 -1.61
C GLU A 203 -12.32 -3.84 -1.04
N TYR A 204 -12.36 -3.73 0.29
CA TYR A 204 -12.86 -2.54 0.97
C TYR A 204 -12.02 -1.30 0.62
N LEU A 205 -10.69 -1.40 0.75
CA LEU A 205 -9.77 -0.29 0.48
C LEU A 205 -9.82 0.15 -0.99
N GLY A 206 -10.00 -0.80 -1.91
CA GLY A 206 -10.20 -0.48 -3.32
C GLY A 206 -11.49 0.31 -3.58
N LYS A 207 -12.60 -0.01 -2.90
CA LYS A 207 -13.84 0.77 -2.96
C LYS A 207 -13.69 2.18 -2.39
N GLU A 208 -12.80 2.35 -1.42
CA GLU A 208 -12.39 3.64 -0.86
C GLU A 208 -11.41 4.43 -1.74
N ASN A 209 -11.16 3.96 -2.97
CA ASN A 209 -10.24 4.53 -3.94
C ASN A 209 -8.77 4.59 -3.46
N ILE A 210 -8.36 3.68 -2.61
CA ILE A 210 -6.96 3.47 -2.24
C ILE A 210 -6.37 2.49 -3.27
N ASP A 211 -5.49 2.98 -4.14
CA ASP A 211 -4.94 2.22 -5.26
C ASP A 211 -3.66 1.45 -4.92
N SER A 212 -2.98 1.84 -3.84
CA SER A 212 -1.68 1.31 -3.47
C SER A 212 -1.42 1.33 -1.97
N ILE A 213 -0.71 0.33 -1.48
CA ILE A 213 -0.39 0.16 -0.06
C ILE A 213 1.08 -0.18 0.11
N LEU A 214 1.75 0.54 1.00
CA LEU A 214 3.03 0.18 1.57
C LEU A 214 2.79 -0.68 2.83
N LEU A 215 3.07 -1.97 2.77
CA LEU A 215 3.00 -2.86 3.91
C LEU A 215 4.34 -2.81 4.66
N GLU A 216 4.35 -2.12 5.81
CA GLU A 216 5.50 -2.04 6.73
C GLU A 216 5.28 -2.89 7.99
N GLY A 217 4.39 -3.88 7.94
CA GLY A 217 3.93 -4.67 9.08
C GLY A 217 5.01 -5.50 9.75
N GLY A 218 4.72 -6.10 10.89
CA GLY A 218 5.58 -7.10 11.54
C GLY A 218 5.55 -8.44 10.79
N GLY A 219 6.45 -9.36 11.15
CA GLY A 219 6.63 -10.65 10.46
C GLY A 219 5.34 -11.45 10.29
N THR A 220 4.48 -11.49 11.31
CA THR A 220 3.19 -12.20 11.27
C THR A 220 2.21 -11.62 10.24
N LEU A 221 2.14 -10.30 10.11
CA LEU A 221 1.27 -9.68 9.09
C LEU A 221 1.84 -9.90 7.68
N ASN A 222 3.16 -9.84 7.54
CA ASN A 222 3.83 -10.12 6.28
C ASN A 222 3.57 -11.56 5.81
N ASP A 223 3.70 -12.57 6.72
CA ASP A 223 3.36 -13.96 6.42
C ASP A 223 1.89 -14.09 5.99
N SER A 224 0.98 -13.50 6.77
CA SER A 224 -0.45 -13.52 6.46
C SER A 224 -0.77 -12.91 5.10
N ALA A 225 -0.10 -11.80 4.73
CA ALA A 225 -0.29 -11.13 3.46
C ALA A 225 0.22 -11.96 2.26
N LEU A 226 1.37 -12.63 2.42
CA LEU A 226 1.90 -13.54 1.42
C LEU A 226 0.98 -14.75 1.23
N ARG A 227 0.55 -15.40 2.33
CA ARG A 227 -0.40 -16.54 2.26
C ARG A 227 -1.74 -16.16 1.65
N ALA A 228 -2.21 -14.95 1.91
CA ALA A 228 -3.44 -14.44 1.31
C ALA A 228 -3.29 -14.11 -0.19
N GLY A 229 -2.05 -14.05 -0.73
CA GLY A 229 -1.80 -13.69 -2.13
C GLY A 229 -2.11 -12.24 -2.46
N VAL A 230 -2.02 -11.32 -1.48
CA VAL A 230 -2.35 -9.90 -1.67
C VAL A 230 -1.12 -9.02 -1.92
N VAL A 231 0.08 -9.58 -1.93
CA VAL A 231 1.34 -8.87 -2.16
C VAL A 231 1.75 -8.99 -3.62
N GLN A 232 2.01 -7.87 -4.29
CA GLN A 232 2.47 -7.83 -5.68
C GLN A 232 3.98 -7.64 -5.79
N GLU A 233 4.58 -6.93 -4.83
CA GLU A 233 6.02 -6.59 -4.87
C GLU A 233 6.63 -6.69 -3.47
N VAL A 234 7.90 -7.07 -3.39
CA VAL A 234 8.67 -7.08 -2.16
C VAL A 234 9.92 -6.22 -2.31
N GLN A 235 10.09 -5.25 -1.41
CA GLN A 235 11.27 -4.39 -1.34
C GLN A 235 12.03 -4.63 -0.04
N ALA A 236 13.13 -5.38 -0.12
CA ALA A 236 13.99 -5.71 1.00
C ALA A 236 15.19 -4.76 1.07
N PHE A 237 15.32 -4.03 2.19
CA PHE A 237 16.50 -3.24 2.52
C PHE A 237 17.44 -4.09 3.36
N ILE A 238 18.58 -4.50 2.81
CA ILE A 238 19.54 -5.37 3.47
C ILE A 238 20.68 -4.53 4.04
N ALA A 239 20.85 -4.55 5.35
CA ALA A 239 21.97 -3.89 6.02
C ALA A 239 23.18 -4.82 6.14
N PRO A 240 24.42 -4.32 5.98
CA PRO A 240 25.65 -5.09 6.16
C PRO A 240 25.94 -5.31 7.66
N LYS A 241 25.02 -5.98 8.35
CA LYS A 241 25.05 -6.31 9.77
C LYS A 241 24.62 -7.76 9.98
N ILE A 242 25.07 -8.36 11.05
CA ILE A 242 24.67 -9.70 11.49
C ILE A 242 24.23 -9.59 12.96
N PHE A 243 23.03 -10.06 13.28
CA PHE A 243 22.52 -10.11 14.63
C PHE A 243 22.70 -11.50 15.25
N GLY A 244 22.60 -12.55 14.46
CA GLY A 244 22.63 -13.94 14.95
C GLY A 244 21.43 -14.28 15.83
N GLY A 245 21.53 -15.43 16.52
CA GLY A 245 20.55 -15.91 17.49
C GLY A 245 19.31 -16.56 16.86
N ALA A 246 19.03 -17.82 17.27
CA ALA A 246 17.91 -18.61 16.77
C ALA A 246 16.54 -18.01 17.11
N GLY A 247 16.42 -17.17 18.14
CA GLY A 247 15.16 -16.53 18.55
C GLY A 247 14.99 -15.08 18.08
N SER A 248 15.83 -14.61 17.15
CA SER A 248 15.72 -13.28 16.58
C SER A 248 14.61 -13.23 15.52
N ARG A 249 13.81 -12.16 15.51
CA ARG A 249 12.65 -12.01 14.62
C ARG A 249 13.06 -11.88 13.15
N THR A 250 12.27 -12.47 12.28
CA THR A 250 12.44 -12.43 10.82
C THR A 250 11.42 -11.51 10.15
N PRO A 251 11.67 -11.08 8.89
CA PRO A 251 10.72 -10.25 8.14
C PRO A 251 9.38 -10.95 7.88
N VAL A 252 9.39 -12.26 7.76
CA VAL A 252 8.23 -13.12 7.57
C VAL A 252 8.27 -14.17 8.67
N ASP A 253 7.27 -14.19 9.54
CA ASP A 253 7.26 -14.95 10.78
C ASP A 253 5.86 -15.56 10.97
N GLY A 254 5.70 -16.77 10.46
CA GLY A 254 4.45 -17.53 10.46
C GLY A 254 4.61 -19.02 10.76
#